data_47e62f97f0a4a9adbe7cb403ea6c889d
#
_entry.id   47e62f97f0a4a9adbe7cb403ea6c889d
#
_cell.length_a   1.000
_cell.length_b   1.000
_cell.length_c   1.000
_cell.angle_alpha   90.00
_cell.angle_beta   90.00
_cell.angle_gamma   90.00
#
_symmetry.space_group_name_H-M   'P 1'
#
loop_
_entity.id
_entity.type
_entity.pdbx_description
1 polymer ?
#
loop_
_entity_poly.entity_id
_entity_poly.type
_entity_poly.pdbx_seq_one_letter_code
_entity_poly.pdbx_strand_id
1 'polypeptide(L)'
;MHKDQSILPKKILYWYDKNKRHLPSRIKCSQKKKEYYTLVSEFMLQQTQVKTVIPYFTNFVKKVPNLKALSKSNQKKVLKLWEGLGYYTRAKNLHKTSKILIKKYNGQVPESFAKLKELPGIGDYTANVLLALIYNQPRVALDSNVKRVLSRLFNINVEDEVNSFKTERNGDLAEALMEFGALICKPKNPKCHECKIKKMCTYYASESKITF
;
A
#
# COMPACT_ATOMS: atom_id res chain seq x y z
N MET A 1 3.52 27.07 -2.99
CA MET A 1 2.79 25.85 -3.42
C MET A 1 2.47 25.98 -4.90
N HIS A 2 3.06 25.16 -5.75
CA HIS A 2 2.79 25.17 -7.18
C HIS A 2 1.33 24.77 -7.43
N LYS A 3 0.60 25.52 -8.26
CA LYS A 3 -0.80 25.26 -8.67
C LYS A 3 -1.02 23.80 -9.15
N ASP A 4 0.05 23.16 -9.59
CA ASP A 4 0.01 21.78 -10.10
C ASP A 4 -0.17 20.69 -9.03
N GLN A 5 0.23 20.95 -7.77
CA GLN A 5 0.13 19.95 -6.70
C GLN A 5 -1.32 19.65 -6.30
N SER A 6 -2.24 20.61 -6.41
CA SER A 6 -3.67 20.41 -6.12
C SER A 6 -4.40 19.59 -7.21
N ILE A 7 -3.88 19.57 -8.43
CA ILE A 7 -4.48 18.88 -9.57
C ILE A 7 -4.05 17.41 -9.65
N LEU A 8 -2.86 17.08 -9.13
CA LEU A 8 -2.30 15.74 -9.18
C LEU A 8 -3.23 14.68 -8.54
N PRO A 9 -3.73 14.84 -7.31
CA PRO A 9 -4.61 13.85 -6.70
C PRO A 9 -5.84 13.54 -7.57
N LYS A 10 -6.46 14.57 -8.13
CA LYS A 10 -7.66 14.40 -8.99
C LYS A 10 -7.35 13.59 -10.26
N LYS A 11 -6.22 13.88 -10.94
CA LYS A 11 -5.83 13.16 -12.17
C LYS A 11 -5.42 11.72 -11.89
N ILE A 12 -4.70 11.47 -10.80
CA ILE A 12 -4.28 10.13 -10.38
C ILE A 12 -5.49 9.29 -9.97
N LEU A 13 -6.42 9.85 -9.17
CA LEU A 13 -7.64 9.17 -8.75
C LEU A 13 -8.55 8.86 -9.95
N TYR A 14 -8.72 9.80 -10.89
CA TYR A 14 -9.48 9.55 -12.12
C TYR A 14 -8.91 8.39 -12.94
N TRP A 15 -7.57 8.33 -13.07
CA TRP A 15 -6.91 7.21 -13.72
C TRP A 15 -7.13 5.90 -12.95
N TYR A 16 -6.97 5.94 -11.62
CA TYR A 16 -7.11 4.80 -10.74
C TYR A 16 -8.49 4.16 -10.83
N ASP A 17 -9.54 4.95 -10.79
CA ASP A 17 -10.92 4.47 -10.87
C ASP A 17 -11.18 3.63 -12.14
N LYS A 18 -10.46 3.95 -13.24
CA LYS A 18 -10.60 3.25 -14.53
C LYS A 18 -9.65 2.08 -14.72
N ASN A 19 -8.52 2.05 -14.03
CA ASN A 19 -7.42 1.14 -14.36
C ASN A 19 -6.93 0.28 -13.20
N LYS A 20 -7.45 0.48 -11.99
CA LYS A 20 -7.02 -0.28 -10.81
C LYS A 20 -7.21 -1.78 -10.98
N ARG A 21 -6.24 -2.55 -10.51
CA ARG A 21 -6.35 -4.00 -10.47
C ARG A 21 -7.38 -4.44 -9.41
N HIS A 22 -8.15 -5.47 -9.74
CA HIS A 22 -9.05 -6.11 -8.76
C HIS A 22 -8.22 -7.01 -7.85
N LEU A 23 -8.06 -6.63 -6.59
CA LEU A 23 -7.32 -7.40 -5.60
C LEU A 23 -8.28 -7.94 -4.53
N PRO A 24 -8.12 -9.21 -4.09
CA PRO A 24 -9.00 -9.82 -3.09
C PRO A 24 -9.00 -9.09 -1.73
N SER A 25 -7.95 -8.33 -1.43
CA SER A 25 -7.85 -7.50 -0.21
C SER A 25 -8.63 -6.19 -0.29
N ARG A 26 -9.00 -5.74 -1.51
CA ARG A 26 -9.65 -4.44 -1.78
C ARG A 26 -11.15 -4.59 -2.02
N ILE A 27 -11.84 -5.33 -1.18
CA ILE A 27 -13.29 -5.52 -1.30
C ILE A 27 -14.05 -4.56 -0.39
N LYS A 28 -15.25 -4.16 -0.82
CA LYS A 28 -16.18 -3.42 0.05
C LYS A 28 -16.67 -4.35 1.16
N CYS A 29 -16.38 -4.03 2.41
CA CYS A 29 -16.69 -4.89 3.56
C CYS A 29 -16.78 -4.06 4.85
N SER A 30 -17.13 -4.71 5.98
CA SER A 30 -17.15 -4.07 7.29
C SER A 30 -15.74 -3.59 7.71
N GLN A 31 -15.68 -2.57 8.57
CA GLN A 31 -14.42 -2.00 9.07
C GLN A 31 -13.48 -3.07 9.65
N LYS A 32 -13.99 -3.96 10.52
CA LYS A 32 -13.19 -5.06 11.09
C LYS A 32 -12.59 -5.99 10.04
N LYS A 33 -13.34 -6.27 8.98
CA LYS A 33 -12.84 -7.11 7.88
C LYS A 33 -11.81 -6.34 7.04
N LYS A 34 -12.03 -5.06 6.80
CA LYS A 34 -11.09 -4.18 6.11
C LYS A 34 -9.75 -4.13 6.86
N GLU A 35 -9.76 -3.89 8.17
CA GLU A 35 -8.56 -3.89 9.03
C GLU A 35 -7.79 -5.20 8.91
N TYR A 36 -8.48 -6.32 9.05
CA TYR A 36 -7.86 -7.64 8.97
C TYR A 36 -7.27 -7.93 7.60
N TYR A 37 -8.02 -7.67 6.53
CA TYR A 37 -7.60 -7.93 5.16
C TYR A 37 -6.41 -7.05 4.76
N THR A 38 -6.45 -5.77 5.10
CA THR A 38 -5.33 -4.85 4.87
C THR A 38 -4.10 -5.31 5.64
N LEU A 39 -4.23 -5.64 6.92
CA LEU A 39 -3.10 -6.12 7.73
C LEU A 39 -2.46 -7.37 7.12
N VAL A 40 -3.24 -8.39 6.78
CA VAL A 40 -2.73 -9.64 6.19
C VAL A 40 -2.07 -9.39 4.84
N SER A 41 -2.72 -8.60 3.96
CA SER A 41 -2.17 -8.32 2.63
C SER A 41 -0.84 -7.55 2.71
N GLU A 42 -0.74 -6.55 3.59
CA GLU A 42 0.47 -5.76 3.75
C GLU A 42 1.65 -6.61 4.24
N PHE A 43 1.43 -7.50 5.21
CA PHE A 43 2.48 -8.44 5.62
C PHE A 43 2.90 -9.40 4.50
N MET A 44 1.97 -9.83 3.65
CA MET A 44 2.28 -10.70 2.51
C MET A 44 3.02 -9.95 1.39
N LEU A 45 2.71 -8.67 1.18
CA LEU A 45 3.29 -7.85 0.13
C LEU A 45 4.71 -7.35 0.44
N GLN A 46 5.15 -7.39 1.70
CA GLN A 46 6.55 -7.06 2.04
C GLN A 46 7.50 -7.90 1.19
N GLN A 47 8.27 -7.26 0.29
CA GLN A 47 9.26 -7.91 -0.60
C GLN A 47 8.69 -9.05 -1.48
N THR A 48 7.38 -9.05 -1.75
CA THR A 48 6.73 -10.06 -2.60
C THR A 48 5.80 -9.39 -3.60
N GLN A 49 5.85 -9.86 -4.85
CA GLN A 49 5.01 -9.31 -5.92
C GLN A 49 3.53 -9.63 -5.69
N VAL A 50 2.66 -8.69 -6.05
CA VAL A 50 1.20 -8.81 -5.93
C VAL A 50 0.67 -10.11 -6.56
N LYS A 51 1.13 -10.45 -7.77
CA LYS A 51 0.70 -11.68 -8.49
C LYS A 51 0.94 -12.94 -7.65
N THR A 52 2.06 -13.02 -6.97
CA THR A 52 2.40 -14.14 -6.08
C THR A 52 1.52 -14.14 -4.83
N VAL A 53 1.23 -12.96 -4.25
CA VAL A 53 0.45 -12.85 -3.00
C VAL A 53 -1.00 -13.26 -3.15
N ILE A 54 -1.66 -12.99 -4.30
CA ILE A 54 -3.09 -13.21 -4.49
C ILE A 54 -3.57 -14.63 -4.07
N PRO A 55 -3.01 -15.73 -4.57
CA PRO A 55 -3.46 -17.08 -4.19
C PRO A 55 -3.23 -17.38 -2.70
N TYR A 56 -2.11 -16.93 -2.13
CA TYR A 56 -1.81 -17.11 -0.71
C TYR A 56 -2.79 -16.34 0.18
N PHE A 57 -3.04 -15.08 -0.13
CA PHE A 57 -4.01 -14.25 0.58
C PHE A 57 -5.40 -14.90 0.57
N THR A 58 -5.88 -15.29 -0.59
CA THR A 58 -7.21 -15.91 -0.75
C THR A 58 -7.34 -17.19 0.07
N ASN A 59 -6.35 -18.08 0.02
CA ASN A 59 -6.33 -19.30 0.83
C ASN A 59 -6.24 -19.00 2.32
N PHE A 60 -5.38 -18.05 2.70
CA PHE A 60 -5.16 -17.69 4.10
C PHE A 60 -6.44 -17.16 4.75
N VAL A 61 -7.11 -16.18 4.15
CA VAL A 61 -8.33 -15.59 4.71
C VAL A 61 -9.53 -16.53 4.68
N LYS A 62 -9.53 -17.51 3.78
CA LYS A 62 -10.52 -18.59 3.80
C LYS A 62 -10.35 -19.53 5.00
N LYS A 63 -9.09 -19.86 5.37
CA LYS A 63 -8.77 -20.79 6.47
C LYS A 63 -8.67 -20.10 7.84
N VAL A 64 -8.38 -18.81 7.84
CA VAL A 64 -8.25 -17.95 9.03
C VAL A 64 -9.03 -16.66 8.75
N PRO A 65 -10.35 -16.62 8.98
CA PRO A 65 -11.23 -15.60 8.40
C PRO A 65 -11.20 -14.22 9.09
N ASN A 66 -10.57 -14.12 10.27
CA ASN A 66 -10.52 -12.87 11.03
C ASN A 66 -9.36 -12.84 12.03
N LEU A 67 -9.12 -11.66 12.61
CA LEU A 67 -8.04 -11.43 13.55
C LEU A 67 -8.11 -12.32 14.80
N LYS A 68 -9.32 -12.58 15.32
CA LYS A 68 -9.53 -13.47 16.49
C LYS A 68 -9.14 -14.91 16.16
N ALA A 69 -9.52 -15.40 14.98
CA ALA A 69 -9.12 -16.73 14.51
C ALA A 69 -7.60 -16.83 14.33
N LEU A 70 -6.97 -15.76 13.79
CA LEU A 70 -5.52 -15.70 13.63
C LEU A 70 -4.80 -15.74 14.98
N SER A 71 -5.20 -14.92 15.95
CA SER A 71 -4.56 -14.86 17.26
C SER A 71 -4.63 -16.17 18.05
N LYS A 72 -5.72 -16.94 17.85
CA LYS A 72 -5.93 -18.25 18.47
C LYS A 72 -5.29 -19.41 17.70
N SER A 73 -4.85 -19.18 16.48
CA SER A 73 -4.22 -20.23 15.66
C SER A 73 -2.90 -20.71 16.27
N ASN A 74 -2.57 -21.98 16.05
CA ASN A 74 -1.23 -22.48 16.32
C ASN A 74 -0.26 -21.88 15.29
N GLN A 75 0.94 -21.50 15.73
CA GLN A 75 1.98 -20.93 14.86
C GLN A 75 2.35 -21.87 13.70
N LYS A 76 2.38 -23.20 13.94
CA LYS A 76 2.62 -24.19 12.88
C LYS A 76 1.58 -24.09 11.76
N LYS A 77 0.27 -23.89 12.10
CA LYS A 77 -0.80 -23.68 11.12
C LYS A 77 -0.58 -22.40 10.30
N VAL A 78 -0.20 -21.30 10.96
CA VAL A 78 0.07 -20.02 10.26
C VAL A 78 1.24 -20.16 9.29
N LEU A 79 2.33 -20.81 9.70
CA LEU A 79 3.51 -21.06 8.86
C LEU A 79 3.18 -22.01 7.69
N LYS A 80 2.35 -23.03 7.91
CA LYS A 80 1.90 -23.95 6.83
C LYS A 80 1.07 -23.21 5.77
N LEU A 81 0.21 -22.28 6.17
CA LEU A 81 -0.56 -21.45 5.23
C LEU A 81 0.31 -20.43 4.47
N TRP A 82 1.51 -20.19 4.94
CA TRP A 82 2.50 -19.28 4.34
C TRP A 82 3.56 -20.00 3.51
N GLU A 83 3.55 -21.34 3.54
CA GLU A 83 4.57 -22.18 2.90
C GLU A 83 4.67 -21.89 1.40
N GLY A 84 5.89 -21.60 0.92
CA GLY A 84 6.17 -21.21 -0.46
C GLY A 84 6.17 -19.69 -0.72
N LEU A 85 5.59 -18.86 0.17
CA LEU A 85 5.62 -17.41 0.01
C LEU A 85 6.97 -16.77 0.41
N GLY A 86 7.79 -17.49 1.19
CA GLY A 86 9.09 -17.03 1.68
C GLY A 86 9.01 -16.01 2.83
N TYR A 87 10.20 -15.61 3.30
CA TYR A 87 10.33 -14.61 4.39
C TYR A 87 9.41 -14.91 5.59
N TYR A 88 9.53 -16.10 6.16
CA TYR A 88 8.65 -16.63 7.22
C TYR A 88 8.59 -15.79 8.50
N THR A 89 9.57 -14.91 8.72
CA THR A 89 9.54 -13.93 9.82
C THR A 89 8.30 -13.03 9.74
N ARG A 90 7.82 -12.71 8.54
CA ARG A 90 6.59 -11.93 8.34
C ARG A 90 5.37 -12.66 8.89
N ALA A 91 5.24 -13.97 8.62
CA ALA A 91 4.15 -14.78 9.16
C ALA A 91 4.20 -14.86 10.69
N LYS A 92 5.40 -15.03 11.28
CA LYS A 92 5.60 -15.01 12.73
C LYS A 92 5.22 -13.66 13.32
N ASN A 93 5.62 -12.56 12.68
CA ASN A 93 5.31 -11.21 13.11
C ASN A 93 3.81 -10.90 12.99
N LEU A 94 3.17 -11.25 11.87
CA LEU A 94 1.72 -11.12 11.71
C LEU A 94 0.96 -11.88 12.81
N HIS A 95 1.38 -13.08 13.14
CA HIS A 95 0.76 -13.87 14.21
C HIS A 95 0.97 -13.24 15.60
N LYS A 96 2.20 -12.75 15.90
CA LYS A 96 2.48 -12.01 17.15
C LYS A 96 1.65 -10.73 17.23
N THR A 97 1.63 -9.95 16.15
CA THR A 97 0.82 -8.73 16.04
C THR A 97 -0.65 -9.01 16.29
N SER A 98 -1.22 -10.09 15.71
CA SER A 98 -2.62 -10.44 15.97
C SER A 98 -2.94 -10.69 17.44
N LYS A 99 -2.03 -11.32 18.18
CA LYS A 99 -2.19 -11.55 19.64
C LYS A 99 -2.15 -10.25 20.43
N ILE A 100 -1.22 -9.33 20.05
CA ILE A 100 -1.12 -8.02 20.70
C ILE A 100 -2.38 -7.20 20.43
N LEU A 101 -2.87 -7.18 19.20
CA LEU A 101 -4.08 -6.47 18.81
C LEU A 101 -5.31 -6.97 19.61
N ILE A 102 -5.46 -8.28 19.77
CA ILE A 102 -6.55 -8.83 20.60
C ILE A 102 -6.39 -8.44 22.06
N LYS A 103 -5.17 -8.54 22.63
CA LYS A 103 -4.94 -8.31 24.06
C LYS A 103 -4.98 -6.83 24.46
N LYS A 104 -4.35 -5.94 23.65
CA LYS A 104 -4.16 -4.51 24.00
C LYS A 104 -5.15 -3.57 23.32
N TYR A 105 -5.73 -3.95 22.19
CA TYR A 105 -6.50 -3.05 21.32
C TYR A 105 -7.90 -3.59 20.98
N ASN A 106 -8.45 -4.53 21.75
CA ASN A 106 -9.78 -5.14 21.52
C ASN A 106 -9.98 -5.68 20.09
N GLY A 107 -8.89 -6.13 19.45
CA GLY A 107 -8.93 -6.65 18.09
C GLY A 107 -9.04 -5.58 16.99
N GLN A 108 -8.75 -4.33 17.30
CA GLN A 108 -8.69 -3.22 16.35
C GLN A 108 -7.24 -2.89 16.00
N VAL A 109 -6.99 -2.45 14.78
CA VAL A 109 -5.71 -1.89 14.38
C VAL A 109 -5.61 -0.46 14.93
N PRO A 110 -4.54 -0.07 15.67
CA PRO A 110 -4.44 1.28 16.24
C PRO A 110 -4.42 2.39 15.17
N GLU A 111 -5.17 3.46 15.40
CA GLU A 111 -5.18 4.66 14.55
C GLU A 111 -4.04 5.64 14.89
N SER A 112 -2.93 5.15 15.36
CA SER A 112 -1.78 5.94 15.78
C SER A 112 -0.50 5.37 15.18
N PHE A 113 0.27 6.21 14.51
CA PHE A 113 1.57 5.84 13.92
C PHE A 113 2.52 5.24 14.97
N ALA A 114 2.68 5.90 16.12
CA ALA A 114 3.54 5.42 17.20
C ALA A 114 3.12 4.04 17.71
N LYS A 115 1.82 3.83 17.96
CA LYS A 115 1.30 2.53 18.43
C LYS A 115 1.45 1.43 17.37
N LEU A 116 1.33 1.75 16.09
CA LEU A 116 1.56 0.80 14.99
C LEU A 116 3.03 0.38 14.94
N LYS A 117 3.96 1.30 15.13
CA LYS A 117 5.41 1.04 15.13
C LYS A 117 5.87 0.12 16.27
N GLU A 118 5.12 0.03 17.37
CA GLU A 118 5.39 -0.92 18.45
C GLU A 118 5.05 -2.37 18.08
N LEU A 119 4.29 -2.58 17.01
CA LEU A 119 3.84 -3.91 16.61
C LEU A 119 4.91 -4.65 15.78
N PRO A 120 5.16 -5.95 16.06
CA PRO A 120 6.17 -6.71 15.35
C PRO A 120 5.99 -6.73 13.84
N GLY A 121 7.02 -6.32 13.10
CA GLY A 121 7.04 -6.33 11.64
C GLY A 121 6.35 -5.13 10.97
N ILE A 122 5.95 -4.11 11.75
CA ILE A 122 5.40 -2.87 11.23
C ILE A 122 6.46 -1.76 11.31
N GLY A 123 7.04 -1.44 10.16
CA GLY A 123 7.93 -0.30 9.94
C GLY A 123 7.16 0.95 9.51
N ASP A 124 7.87 2.04 9.22
CA ASP A 124 7.29 3.33 8.82
C ASP A 124 6.39 3.20 7.59
N TYR A 125 6.85 2.49 6.57
CA TYR A 125 6.08 2.21 5.38
C TYR A 125 4.74 1.52 5.72
N THR A 126 4.80 0.39 6.41
CA THR A 126 3.59 -0.40 6.73
C THR A 126 2.63 0.39 7.63
N ALA A 127 3.15 1.16 8.61
CA ALA A 127 2.31 2.02 9.46
C ALA A 127 1.57 3.08 8.63
N ASN A 128 2.24 3.76 7.71
CA ASN A 128 1.61 4.76 6.83
C ASN A 128 0.58 4.13 5.89
N VAL A 129 0.87 2.96 5.30
CA VAL A 129 -0.13 2.23 4.48
C VAL A 129 -1.37 1.89 5.30
N LEU A 130 -1.21 1.30 6.50
CA LEU A 130 -2.34 0.93 7.35
C LEU A 130 -3.20 2.14 7.71
N LEU A 131 -2.58 3.26 8.07
CA LEU A 131 -3.30 4.51 8.41
C LEU A 131 -4.05 5.08 7.20
N ALA A 132 -3.43 5.08 6.02
CA ALA A 132 -4.08 5.55 4.81
C ALA A 132 -5.23 4.64 4.40
N LEU A 133 -4.99 3.33 4.26
CA LEU A 133 -5.96 2.39 3.71
C LEU A 133 -7.12 2.11 4.67
N ILE A 134 -6.85 1.94 5.96
CA ILE A 134 -7.87 1.58 6.95
C ILE A 134 -8.68 2.81 7.36
N TYR A 135 -7.98 3.91 7.70
CA TYR A 135 -8.56 5.08 8.36
C TYR A 135 -8.65 6.31 7.45
N ASN A 136 -8.26 6.17 6.18
CA ASN A 136 -8.28 7.27 5.22
C ASN A 136 -7.46 8.50 5.66
N GLN A 137 -6.43 8.30 6.52
CA GLN A 137 -5.55 9.39 6.92
C GLN A 137 -4.74 9.91 5.73
N PRO A 138 -4.41 11.20 5.67
CA PRO A 138 -3.60 11.79 4.60
C PRO A 138 -2.12 11.38 4.75
N ARG A 139 -1.86 10.11 4.45
CA ARG A 139 -0.55 9.48 4.51
C ARG A 139 -0.19 8.91 3.15
N VAL A 140 1.02 9.17 2.71
CA VAL A 140 1.58 8.51 1.51
C VAL A 140 2.69 7.58 1.95
N ALA A 141 2.52 6.30 1.66
CA ALA A 141 3.55 5.30 1.95
C ALA A 141 4.55 5.26 0.79
N LEU A 142 5.81 5.58 1.06
CA LEU A 142 6.87 5.70 0.08
C LEU A 142 7.50 4.34 -0.25
N ASP A 143 6.86 3.54 -1.11
CA ASP A 143 7.53 2.41 -1.74
C ASP A 143 8.41 2.87 -2.93
N SER A 144 9.12 1.96 -3.55
CA SER A 144 9.94 2.25 -4.73
C SER A 144 9.14 2.77 -5.92
N ASN A 145 7.86 2.41 -6.04
CA ASN A 145 6.98 2.90 -7.11
C ASN A 145 6.58 4.34 -6.84
N VAL A 146 6.11 4.63 -5.64
CA VAL A 146 5.69 5.98 -5.24
C VAL A 146 6.88 6.95 -5.27
N LYS A 147 8.03 6.57 -4.69
CA LYS A 147 9.26 7.37 -4.76
C LYS A 147 9.62 7.72 -6.21
N ARG A 148 9.62 6.74 -7.10
CA ARG A 148 9.92 6.95 -8.53
C ARG A 148 8.91 7.87 -9.22
N VAL A 149 7.60 7.67 -8.99
CA VAL A 149 6.56 8.53 -9.57
C VAL A 149 6.76 9.97 -9.17
N LEU A 150 6.91 10.24 -7.89
CA LEU A 150 7.00 11.60 -7.36
C LEU A 150 8.34 12.26 -7.71
N SER A 151 9.47 11.53 -7.65
CA SER A 151 10.77 12.06 -8.07
C SER A 151 10.78 12.43 -9.56
N ARG A 152 10.22 11.58 -10.45
CA ARG A 152 10.12 11.89 -11.88
C ARG A 152 9.17 13.03 -12.18
N LEU A 153 8.12 13.17 -11.37
CA LEU A 153 7.11 14.19 -11.58
C LEU A 153 7.59 15.59 -11.20
N PHE A 154 8.26 15.71 -10.06
CA PHE A 154 8.60 17.01 -9.46
C PHE A 154 10.09 17.33 -9.42
N ASN A 155 10.97 16.35 -9.66
CA ASN A 155 12.43 16.49 -9.52
C ASN A 155 12.87 16.97 -8.12
N ILE A 156 12.19 16.45 -7.07
CA ILE A 156 12.40 16.84 -5.68
C ILE A 156 12.76 15.62 -4.82
N ASN A 157 13.34 15.89 -3.64
CA ASN A 157 13.41 14.88 -2.60
C ASN A 157 11.99 14.66 -2.01
N VAL A 158 11.46 13.49 -2.25
CA VAL A 158 10.04 13.15 -2.01
C VAL A 158 9.68 13.12 -0.53
N GLU A 159 10.66 12.96 0.35
CA GLU A 159 10.41 12.76 1.80
C GLU A 159 9.84 14.00 2.49
N ASP A 160 10.16 15.19 1.97
CA ASP A 160 9.76 16.47 2.58
C ASP A 160 8.38 16.97 2.15
N GLU A 161 7.87 16.55 0.98
CA GLU A 161 6.63 17.09 0.40
C GLU A 161 5.42 16.14 0.41
N VAL A 162 5.61 14.89 0.81
CA VAL A 162 4.59 13.82 0.72
C VAL A 162 3.32 14.12 1.52
N ASN A 163 3.43 14.87 2.59
CA ASN A 163 2.28 15.23 3.45
C ASN A 163 1.38 16.33 2.86
N SER A 164 1.76 16.93 1.72
CA SER A 164 0.97 17.97 1.06
C SER A 164 -0.19 17.41 0.21
N PHE A 165 -0.15 16.12 -0.15
CA PHE A 165 -1.19 15.47 -0.94
C PHE A 165 -2.36 15.03 -0.06
N LYS A 166 -3.36 15.90 0.10
CA LYS A 166 -4.59 15.63 0.86
C LYS A 166 -5.78 15.57 -0.08
N THR A 167 -6.68 14.62 0.17
CA THR A 167 -7.94 14.47 -0.53
C THR A 167 -8.96 13.80 0.41
N GLU A 168 -10.24 13.83 0.06
CA GLU A 168 -11.26 13.05 0.79
C GLU A 168 -11.04 11.52 0.64
N ARG A 169 -10.26 11.09 -0.36
CA ARG A 169 -9.97 9.69 -0.71
C ARG A 169 -8.49 9.37 -0.53
N ASN A 170 -7.93 9.64 0.65
CA ASN A 170 -6.48 9.46 0.90
C ASN A 170 -6.02 8.01 0.75
N GLY A 171 -6.81 7.04 1.22
CA GLY A 171 -6.52 5.61 1.03
C GLY A 171 -6.48 5.22 -0.45
N ASP A 172 -7.46 5.66 -1.22
CA ASP A 172 -7.48 5.44 -2.67
C ASP A 172 -6.30 6.13 -3.37
N LEU A 173 -5.91 7.33 -2.92
CA LEU A 173 -4.75 8.03 -3.47
C LEU A 173 -3.44 7.29 -3.19
N ALA A 174 -3.26 6.75 -1.99
CA ALA A 174 -2.10 5.95 -1.64
C ALA A 174 -2.00 4.71 -2.55
N GLU A 175 -3.08 3.96 -2.73
CA GLU A 175 -3.13 2.84 -3.66
C GLU A 175 -2.92 3.28 -5.11
N ALA A 176 -3.53 4.38 -5.52
CA ALA A 176 -3.44 4.91 -6.88
C ALA A 176 -2.00 5.25 -7.28
N LEU A 177 -1.22 5.85 -6.38
CA LEU A 177 0.20 6.15 -6.62
C LEU A 177 1.04 4.87 -6.79
N MET A 178 0.80 3.85 -5.96
CA MET A 178 1.47 2.55 -6.08
C MET A 178 1.13 1.86 -7.41
N GLU A 179 -0.18 1.80 -7.77
CA GLU A 179 -0.66 1.21 -9.03
C GLU A 179 -0.13 1.97 -10.25
N PHE A 180 -0.13 3.29 -10.20
CA PHE A 180 0.37 4.13 -11.28
C PHE A 180 1.87 3.89 -11.52
N GLY A 181 2.65 3.78 -10.46
CA GLY A 181 4.05 3.41 -10.54
C GLY A 181 4.29 2.01 -11.11
N ALA A 182 3.45 1.05 -10.75
CA ALA A 182 3.56 -0.32 -11.22
C ALA A 182 3.13 -0.50 -12.69
N LEU A 183 2.10 0.23 -13.15
CA LEU A 183 1.45 0.00 -14.44
C LEU A 183 1.88 0.99 -15.54
N ILE A 184 2.10 2.26 -15.18
CA ILE A 184 2.40 3.36 -16.11
C ILE A 184 3.84 3.84 -15.96
N CYS A 185 4.20 4.39 -14.81
CA CYS A 185 5.53 4.96 -14.54
C CYS A 185 6.54 3.88 -14.15
N LYS A 186 6.76 2.90 -15.05
CA LYS A 186 7.66 1.76 -14.80
C LYS A 186 9.12 2.18 -14.65
N PRO A 187 9.97 1.36 -13.97
CA PRO A 187 11.42 1.66 -13.86
C PRO A 187 12.10 1.77 -15.22
N LYS A 188 11.86 0.78 -16.09
CA LYS A 188 12.34 0.72 -17.47
C LYS A 188 11.17 0.90 -18.43
N ASN A 189 11.36 1.65 -19.50
CA ASN A 189 10.36 1.91 -20.54
C ASN A 189 9.00 2.36 -19.96
N PRO A 190 8.96 3.51 -19.24
CA PRO A 190 7.70 4.04 -18.72
C PRO A 190 6.75 4.36 -19.87
N LYS A 191 5.46 4.11 -19.66
CA LYS A 191 4.40 4.34 -20.67
C LYS A 191 3.99 5.82 -20.70
N CYS A 192 4.93 6.71 -21.03
CA CYS A 192 4.71 8.15 -21.01
C CYS A 192 3.64 8.60 -22.01
N HIS A 193 3.46 7.89 -23.13
CA HIS A 193 2.41 8.18 -24.12
C HIS A 193 0.99 7.97 -23.56
N GLU A 194 0.79 6.99 -22.66
CA GLU A 194 -0.47 6.72 -21.97
C GLU A 194 -0.67 7.58 -20.70
N CYS A 195 0.40 8.27 -20.25
CA CYS A 195 0.43 8.96 -18.96
C CYS A 195 -0.45 10.22 -18.95
N LYS A 196 -1.49 10.25 -18.12
CA LYS A 196 -2.44 11.36 -18.00
C LYS A 196 -1.88 12.61 -17.28
N ILE A 197 -0.69 12.47 -16.69
CA ILE A 197 -0.02 13.55 -15.97
C ILE A 197 1.29 13.98 -16.65
N LYS A 198 1.58 13.52 -17.89
CA LYS A 198 2.84 13.79 -18.60
C LYS A 198 3.13 15.29 -18.79
N LYS A 199 2.09 16.13 -18.95
CA LYS A 199 2.24 17.57 -19.15
C LYS A 199 2.82 18.31 -17.92
N MET A 200 2.72 17.70 -16.73
CA MET A 200 3.25 18.24 -15.47
C MET A 200 4.52 17.50 -15.01
N CYS A 201 5.05 16.59 -15.84
CA CYS A 201 6.16 15.71 -15.45
C CYS A 201 7.50 16.28 -15.94
N THR A 202 8.39 16.61 -14.99
CA THR A 202 9.73 17.14 -15.31
C THR A 202 10.59 16.12 -16.06
N TYR A 203 10.50 14.84 -15.68
CA TYR A 203 11.18 13.76 -16.40
C TYR A 203 10.74 13.67 -17.88
N TYR A 204 9.43 13.75 -18.16
CA TYR A 204 8.94 13.71 -19.54
C TYR A 204 9.37 14.94 -20.35
N ALA A 205 9.40 16.12 -19.71
CA ALA A 205 9.86 17.34 -20.36
C ALA A 205 11.36 17.32 -20.70
N SER A 206 12.19 16.65 -19.89
CA SER A 206 13.62 16.48 -20.17
C SER A 206 13.89 15.47 -21.28
N GLU A 207 13.21 14.30 -21.24
CA GLU A 207 13.35 13.26 -22.29
C GLU A 207 12.90 13.76 -23.67
N SER A 208 11.82 14.55 -23.74
CA SER A 208 11.32 15.10 -25.00
C SER A 208 12.22 16.16 -25.63
N LYS A 209 13.20 16.71 -24.88
CA LYS A 209 14.23 17.64 -25.39
C LYS A 209 15.45 16.93 -25.98
N ILE A 210 15.65 15.64 -25.66
CA ILE A 210 16.81 14.86 -26.12
C ILE A 210 16.56 14.20 -27.51
N THR A 211 15.32 14.21 -27.99
CA THR A 211 14.90 13.55 -29.23
C THR A 211 14.85 14.48 -30.46
N PHE A 212 15.62 15.58 -30.43
CA PHE A 212 15.81 16.48 -31.61
C PHE A 212 17.29 16.61 -31.94
#